data_c40e4afd401c31a90fbdc04a48f7b55c
#
_entry.id   c40e4afd401c31a90fbdc04a48f7b55c
#
_cell.length_a   1.000
_cell.length_b   1.000
_cell.length_c   1.000
_cell.angle_alpha   90.00
_cell.angle_beta   90.00
_cell.angle_gamma   90.00
#
_symmetry.space_group_name_H-M   'P 1'
#
loop_
_entity.id
_entity.type
_entity.pdbx_description
1 polymer ?
#
loop_
_entity_poly.entity_id
_entity_poly.type
_entity_poly.pdbx_seq_one_letter_code
_entity_poly.pdbx_strand_id
1 'polypeptide(L)'
;MNQTGPWLSKAYKDILAQEELLPSQLGVVIVHDDLEHSLGALNVLSWKKSHQGHNGVRSVQDSLPRRSMDAPWVRIAVGIGRPAERDAKTVSEYVMSSLGERERRVLEEKAEGVLDALETLEEEWRTRTTK
;
A
#
# COMPACT_ATOMS: atom_id res chain seq x y z
N MET A 1 -0.87 1.00 -18.76
CA MET A 1 -1.75 0.17 -17.94
C MET A 1 -0.95 -0.44 -16.79
N ASN A 2 -1.51 -0.48 -15.60
CA ASN A 2 -0.81 -0.99 -14.43
C ASN A 2 -0.96 -2.51 -14.31
N GLN A 3 0.16 -3.23 -14.20
CA GLN A 3 0.20 -4.68 -14.13
C GLN A 3 0.34 -5.21 -12.69
N THR A 4 0.37 -4.32 -11.71
CA THR A 4 0.59 -4.68 -10.31
C THR A 4 -0.51 -5.60 -9.78
N GLY A 5 -1.77 -5.32 -10.10
CA GLY A 5 -2.89 -6.11 -9.62
C GLY A 5 -2.84 -7.56 -10.07
N PRO A 6 -2.74 -7.84 -11.39
CA PRO A 6 -2.63 -9.22 -11.87
C PRO A 6 -1.42 -9.96 -11.32
N TRP A 7 -0.27 -9.29 -11.23
CA TRP A 7 0.93 -9.88 -10.65
C TRP A 7 0.72 -10.27 -9.18
N LEU A 8 0.16 -9.37 -8.39
CA LEU A 8 -0.08 -9.60 -6.97
C LEU A 8 -1.12 -10.70 -6.76
N SER A 9 -2.17 -10.74 -7.58
CA SER A 9 -3.19 -11.79 -7.51
C SER A 9 -2.57 -13.17 -7.71
N LYS A 10 -1.67 -13.30 -8.69
CA LYS A 10 -0.96 -14.55 -8.94
C LYS A 10 -0.06 -14.91 -7.75
N ALA A 11 0.72 -13.95 -7.25
CA ALA A 11 1.60 -14.17 -6.11
C ALA A 11 0.81 -14.62 -4.87
N TYR A 12 -0.33 -13.99 -4.62
CA TYR A 12 -1.21 -14.36 -3.51
C TYR A 12 -1.69 -15.82 -3.61
N LYS A 13 -2.17 -16.21 -4.78
CA LYS A 13 -2.64 -17.58 -5.02
C LYS A 13 -1.50 -18.59 -4.88
N ASP A 14 -0.33 -18.26 -5.40
CA ASP A 14 0.84 -19.12 -5.32
C ASP A 14 1.26 -19.35 -3.85
N ILE A 15 1.24 -18.32 -3.03
CA ILE A 15 1.57 -18.44 -1.62
C ILE A 15 0.54 -19.29 -0.87
N LEU A 16 -0.74 -19.08 -1.14
CA LEU A 16 -1.79 -19.93 -0.54
C LEU A 16 -1.56 -21.40 -0.84
N ALA A 17 -1.21 -21.73 -2.08
CA ALA A 17 -0.98 -23.11 -2.50
C ALA A 17 0.32 -23.67 -1.91
N GLN A 18 1.42 -22.95 -2.00
CA GLN A 18 2.73 -23.40 -1.53
C GLN A 18 2.78 -23.61 -0.02
N GLU A 19 2.16 -22.72 0.74
CA GLU A 19 2.16 -22.77 2.20
C GLU A 19 0.93 -23.50 2.76
N GLU A 20 0.06 -23.99 1.89
CA GLU A 20 -1.17 -24.69 2.27
C GLU A 20 -2.03 -23.87 3.23
N LEU A 21 -2.24 -22.57 2.89
CA LEU A 21 -2.99 -21.64 3.71
C LEU A 21 -4.42 -21.47 3.21
N LEU A 22 -5.32 -21.20 4.16
CA LEU A 22 -6.66 -20.73 3.85
C LEU A 22 -6.62 -19.21 3.62
N PRO A 23 -7.57 -18.65 2.83
CA PRO A 23 -7.64 -17.19 2.65
C PRO A 23 -7.70 -16.37 3.96
N SER A 24 -8.29 -16.95 5.01
CA SER A 24 -8.36 -16.31 6.32
C SER A 24 -6.99 -16.20 7.02
N GLN A 25 -6.00 -16.94 6.52
CA GLN A 25 -4.67 -16.99 7.11
C GLN A 25 -3.65 -16.10 6.40
N LEU A 26 -4.04 -15.47 5.28
CA LEU A 26 -3.14 -14.64 4.49
C LEU A 26 -3.80 -13.29 4.17
N GLY A 27 -3.29 -12.24 4.79
CA GLY A 27 -3.69 -10.86 4.49
C GLY A 27 -2.73 -10.21 3.52
N VAL A 28 -3.06 -8.99 3.12
CA VAL A 28 -2.23 -8.19 2.22
C VAL A 28 -2.10 -6.78 2.77
N VAL A 29 -0.87 -6.30 2.86
CA VAL A 29 -0.58 -4.91 3.21
C VAL A 29 0.14 -4.28 2.02
N ILE A 30 -0.39 -3.19 1.53
CA ILE A 30 0.20 -2.46 0.41
C ILE A 30 0.73 -1.12 0.89
N VAL A 31 1.98 -0.83 0.56
CA VAL A 31 2.59 0.47 0.81
C VAL A 31 2.60 1.21 -0.52
N HIS A 32 2.03 2.40 -0.55
CA HIS A 32 1.93 3.18 -1.78
C HIS A 32 2.12 4.67 -1.53
N ASP A 33 2.45 5.41 -2.59
CA ASP A 33 2.57 6.86 -2.56
C ASP A 33 1.20 7.53 -2.46
N ASP A 34 1.17 8.76 -1.92
CA ASP A 34 -0.05 9.52 -1.75
C ASP A 34 0.20 11.00 -2.01
N LEU A 35 -0.45 11.54 -3.04
CA LEU A 35 -0.36 12.95 -3.42
C LEU A 35 -1.18 13.86 -2.50
N GLU A 36 -2.13 13.32 -1.77
CA GLU A 36 -3.06 14.11 -0.95
C GLU A 36 -2.49 14.49 0.41
N HIS A 37 -1.37 13.90 0.81
CA HIS A 37 -0.74 14.16 2.10
C HIS A 37 0.67 14.73 1.92
N SER A 38 1.11 15.48 2.92
CA SER A 38 2.43 16.11 2.90
C SER A 38 3.55 15.07 2.86
N LEU A 39 4.70 15.47 2.35
CA LEU A 39 5.87 14.61 2.22
C LEU A 39 6.22 13.95 3.56
N GLY A 40 6.30 12.63 3.54
CA GLY A 40 6.65 11.82 4.70
C GLY A 40 5.51 11.48 5.64
N ALA A 41 4.30 11.99 5.42
CA ALA A 41 3.14 11.60 6.23
C ALA A 41 2.79 10.14 6.01
N LEU A 42 2.51 9.41 7.09
CA LEU A 42 2.12 8.00 7.02
C LEU A 42 0.69 7.83 7.50
N ASN A 43 -0.12 7.13 6.70
CA ASN A 43 -1.51 6.86 7.05
C ASN A 43 -1.84 5.40 6.77
N VAL A 44 -2.40 4.72 7.76
CA VAL A 44 -2.92 3.36 7.59
C VAL A 44 -4.38 3.49 7.17
N LEU A 45 -4.69 2.99 5.99
CA LEU A 45 -6.02 3.10 5.38
C LEU A 45 -6.67 1.73 5.25
N SER A 46 -8.01 1.70 5.31
CA SER A 46 -8.72 0.47 5.03
C SER A 46 -8.51 0.05 3.58
N TRP A 47 -8.57 -1.25 3.33
CA TRP A 47 -8.37 -1.79 1.98
C TRP A 47 -9.31 -1.15 0.95
N LYS A 48 -10.56 -0.96 1.33
CA LYS A 48 -11.62 -0.48 0.42
C LYS A 48 -11.69 1.02 0.26
N LYS A 49 -10.87 1.78 0.99
CA LYS A 49 -10.88 3.24 0.82
C LYS A 49 -10.49 3.59 -0.61
N SER A 50 -11.13 4.63 -1.18
CA SER A 50 -10.91 5.04 -2.56
C SER A 50 -9.43 5.15 -2.92
N HIS A 51 -9.09 4.69 -4.13
CA HIS A 51 -7.75 4.81 -4.68
C HIS A 51 -7.38 6.25 -5.06
N GLN A 52 -8.35 7.16 -5.12
CA GLN A 52 -8.17 8.58 -5.45
C GLN A 52 -7.33 8.81 -6.72
N GLY A 53 -7.56 8.00 -7.74
CA GLY A 53 -6.83 8.08 -9.01
C GLY A 53 -5.47 7.38 -9.04
N HIS A 54 -5.07 6.73 -7.94
CA HIS A 54 -3.82 5.96 -7.93
C HIS A 54 -4.00 4.66 -8.72
N ASN A 55 -3.41 4.59 -9.91
CA ASN A 55 -3.61 3.45 -10.82
C ASN A 55 -3.13 2.12 -10.25
N GLY A 56 -2.03 2.13 -9.51
CA GLY A 56 -1.52 0.93 -8.85
C GLY A 56 -2.50 0.37 -7.83
N VAL A 57 -3.02 1.24 -6.95
CA VAL A 57 -4.01 0.85 -5.95
C VAL A 57 -5.28 0.36 -6.62
N ARG A 58 -5.76 1.05 -7.63
CA ARG A 58 -6.95 0.64 -8.39
C ARG A 58 -6.77 -0.74 -8.99
N SER A 59 -5.62 -0.99 -9.62
CA SER A 59 -5.29 -2.28 -10.21
C SER A 59 -5.34 -3.41 -9.19
N VAL A 60 -4.78 -3.17 -8.01
CA VAL A 60 -4.76 -4.16 -6.92
C VAL A 60 -6.17 -4.39 -6.37
N GLN A 61 -6.93 -3.32 -6.12
CA GLN A 61 -8.30 -3.45 -5.62
C GLN A 61 -9.21 -4.22 -6.58
N ASP A 62 -9.03 -4.01 -7.90
CA ASP A 62 -9.81 -4.70 -8.92
C ASP A 62 -9.40 -6.18 -9.07
N SER A 63 -8.12 -6.48 -8.94
CA SER A 63 -7.58 -7.83 -9.14
C SER A 63 -7.63 -8.70 -7.90
N LEU A 64 -7.61 -8.10 -6.72
CA LEU A 64 -7.51 -8.81 -5.44
C LEU A 64 -8.53 -8.26 -4.45
N PRO A 65 -9.83 -8.50 -4.66
CA PRO A 65 -10.86 -8.07 -3.71
C PRO A 65 -10.65 -8.76 -2.36
N ARG A 66 -10.87 -8.01 -1.28
CA ARG A 66 -10.75 -8.58 0.05
C ARG A 66 -11.69 -9.76 0.23
N ARG A 67 -11.12 -10.91 0.61
CA ARG A 67 -11.87 -12.17 0.71
C ARG A 67 -12.01 -12.70 2.13
N SER A 68 -11.31 -12.08 3.09
CA SER A 68 -11.35 -12.53 4.48
C SER A 68 -11.47 -11.36 5.43
N MET A 69 -12.22 -11.57 6.50
CA MET A 69 -12.33 -10.58 7.59
C MET A 69 -11.27 -10.81 8.66
N ASP A 70 -10.65 -11.98 8.70
CA ASP A 70 -9.74 -12.37 9.79
C ASP A 70 -8.30 -11.90 9.56
N ALA A 71 -7.82 -12.01 8.33
CA ALA A 71 -6.47 -11.57 7.99
C ALA A 71 -6.42 -10.05 7.74
N PRO A 72 -5.27 -9.39 8.02
CA PRO A 72 -5.16 -7.95 7.77
C PRO A 72 -5.09 -7.64 6.28
N TRP A 73 -5.97 -6.77 5.83
CA TRP A 73 -6.00 -6.27 4.46
C TRP A 73 -6.09 -4.75 4.55
N VAL A 74 -4.94 -4.09 4.55
CA VAL A 74 -4.84 -2.65 4.72
C VAL A 74 -3.86 -2.04 3.73
N ARG A 75 -3.89 -0.73 3.63
CA ARG A 75 -2.93 0.05 2.84
C ARG A 75 -2.19 1.01 3.75
N ILE A 76 -0.91 1.22 3.48
CA ILE A 76 -0.11 2.26 4.14
C ILE A 76 0.22 3.30 3.08
N ALA A 77 -0.36 4.48 3.22
CA ALA A 77 -0.13 5.59 2.31
C ALA A 77 1.04 6.44 2.81
N VAL A 78 2.03 6.64 1.94
CA VAL A 78 3.19 7.49 2.23
C VAL A 78 3.05 8.78 1.43
N GLY A 79 2.88 9.90 2.13
CA GLY A 79 2.71 11.19 1.50
C GLY A 79 3.95 11.63 0.73
N ILE A 80 3.75 12.07 -0.51
CA ILE A 80 4.82 12.61 -1.35
C ILE A 80 4.58 14.09 -1.70
N GLY A 81 3.48 14.66 -1.21
CA GLY A 81 3.09 16.01 -1.55
C GLY A 81 2.49 16.09 -2.95
N ARG A 82 2.03 17.25 -3.32
CA ARG A 82 1.42 17.50 -4.62
C ARG A 82 2.08 18.73 -5.26
N PRO A 83 2.30 18.75 -6.59
CA PRO A 83 2.81 19.96 -7.25
C PRO A 83 1.80 21.11 -7.17
N ALA A 84 2.27 22.34 -7.31
CA ALA A 84 1.41 23.54 -7.25
C ALA A 84 0.28 23.48 -8.28
N GLU A 85 0.57 22.99 -9.49
CA GLU A 85 -0.42 22.78 -10.54
C GLU A 85 -0.97 21.36 -10.46
N ARG A 86 -2.28 21.23 -10.64
CA ARG A 86 -2.98 19.94 -10.48
C ARG A 86 -3.46 19.34 -11.79
N ASP A 87 -2.97 19.81 -12.93
CA ASP A 87 -3.32 19.19 -14.21
C ASP A 87 -2.67 17.79 -14.33
N ALA A 88 -3.29 16.92 -15.13
CA ALA A 88 -2.86 15.53 -15.24
C ALA A 88 -1.41 15.38 -15.72
N LYS A 89 -0.95 16.26 -16.60
CA LYS A 89 0.43 16.21 -17.11
C LYS A 89 1.44 16.56 -16.02
N THR A 90 1.20 17.66 -15.30
CA THR A 90 2.09 18.14 -14.23
C THR A 90 2.16 17.12 -13.11
N VAL A 91 1.03 16.53 -12.71
CA VAL A 91 0.98 15.50 -11.68
C VAL A 91 1.75 14.25 -12.14
N SER A 92 1.56 13.83 -13.39
CA SER A 92 2.28 12.67 -13.94
C SER A 92 3.79 12.91 -13.96
N GLU A 93 4.23 14.08 -14.40
CA GLU A 93 5.65 14.43 -14.39
C GLU A 93 6.21 14.48 -12.97
N TYR A 94 5.45 14.99 -12.00
CA TYR A 94 5.85 15.03 -10.60
C TYR A 94 6.05 13.62 -10.04
N VAL A 95 5.09 12.73 -10.25
CA VAL A 95 5.15 11.34 -9.76
C VAL A 95 6.31 10.57 -10.40
N MET A 96 6.58 10.82 -11.69
CA MET A 96 7.63 10.13 -12.44
C MET A 96 9.00 10.78 -12.32
N SER A 97 9.10 11.97 -11.71
CA SER A 97 10.36 12.68 -11.57
C SER A 97 11.27 12.01 -10.55
N SER A 98 12.56 12.22 -10.68
CA SER A 98 13.53 11.81 -9.67
C SER A 98 13.34 12.62 -8.40
N LEU A 99 13.44 11.95 -7.26
CA LEU A 99 13.37 12.61 -5.97
C LEU A 99 14.60 13.50 -5.75
N GLY A 100 14.37 14.69 -5.23
CA GLY A 100 15.46 15.53 -4.72
C GLY A 100 16.11 14.88 -3.51
N GLU A 101 17.32 15.28 -3.19
CA GLU A 101 18.06 14.72 -2.06
C GLU A 101 17.34 14.92 -0.74
N ARG A 102 16.73 16.10 -0.53
CA ARG A 102 15.96 16.36 0.68
C ARG A 102 14.75 15.44 0.81
N GLU A 103 14.02 15.28 -0.28
CA GLU A 103 12.83 14.44 -0.32
C GLU A 103 13.20 12.97 -0.07
N ARG A 104 14.32 12.52 -0.66
CA ARG A 104 14.84 11.18 -0.43
C ARG A 104 15.17 10.95 1.04
N ARG A 105 15.83 11.90 1.70
CA ARG A 105 16.15 11.79 3.13
C ARG A 105 14.90 11.69 3.98
N VAL A 106 13.89 12.52 3.71
CA VAL A 106 12.63 12.50 4.46
C VAL A 106 11.97 11.13 4.32
N LEU A 107 11.91 10.58 3.11
CA LEU A 107 11.29 9.27 2.88
C LEU A 107 12.10 8.14 3.51
N GLU A 108 13.42 8.20 3.47
CA GLU A 108 14.29 7.21 4.11
C GLU A 108 14.10 7.22 5.63
N GLU A 109 14.01 8.39 6.24
CA GLU A 109 13.74 8.50 7.68
C GLU A 109 12.38 7.91 8.05
N LYS A 110 11.41 7.96 7.14
CA LYS A 110 10.07 7.40 7.37
C LYS A 110 9.99 5.89 7.13
N ALA A 111 11.04 5.28 6.57
CA ALA A 111 11.05 3.83 6.37
C ALA A 111 10.88 3.07 7.68
N GLU A 112 11.48 3.54 8.77
CA GLU A 112 11.30 2.93 10.09
C GLU A 112 9.85 3.03 10.55
N GLY A 113 9.17 4.14 10.27
CA GLY A 113 7.76 4.32 10.58
C GLY A 113 6.88 3.30 9.84
N VAL A 114 7.22 2.99 8.59
CA VAL A 114 6.51 1.95 7.83
C VAL A 114 6.74 0.58 8.47
N LEU A 115 7.98 0.26 8.86
CA LEU A 115 8.29 -0.99 9.54
C LEU A 115 7.55 -1.10 10.88
N ASP A 116 7.49 -0.02 11.66
CA ASP A 116 6.76 -0.01 12.92
C ASP A 116 5.26 -0.27 12.69
N ALA A 117 4.68 0.34 11.66
CA ALA A 117 3.28 0.11 11.31
C ALA A 117 3.03 -1.35 10.92
N LEU A 118 3.93 -1.95 10.15
CA LEU A 118 3.84 -3.36 9.77
C LEU A 118 3.94 -4.28 10.98
N GLU A 119 4.87 -4.01 11.90
CA GLU A 119 5.02 -4.78 13.12
C GLU A 119 3.76 -4.69 14.01
N THR A 120 3.18 -3.51 14.13
CA THR A 120 1.94 -3.30 14.88
C THR A 120 0.79 -4.12 14.27
N LEU A 121 0.65 -4.10 12.96
CA LEU A 121 -0.38 -4.87 12.25
C LEU A 121 -0.18 -6.38 12.45
N GLU A 122 1.06 -6.83 12.37
CA GLU A 122 1.40 -8.24 12.58
C GLU A 122 1.05 -8.68 14.01
N GLU A 123 1.38 -7.87 15.00
CA GLU A 123 1.08 -8.18 16.39
C GLU A 123 -0.41 -8.19 16.67
N GLU A 124 -1.15 -7.22 16.15
CA GLU A 124 -2.61 -7.19 16.26
C GLU A 124 -3.23 -8.46 15.66
N TRP A 125 -2.75 -8.88 14.52
CA TRP A 125 -3.25 -10.08 13.86
C TRP A 125 -2.93 -11.34 14.66
N ARG A 126 -1.71 -11.46 15.18
CA ARG A 126 -1.33 -12.58 16.04
C ARG A 126 -2.23 -12.66 17.25
N THR A 127 -2.53 -11.55 17.88
CA THR A 127 -3.40 -11.50 19.05
C THR A 127 -4.81 -12.00 18.71
N ARG A 128 -5.33 -11.65 17.54
CA ARG A 128 -6.63 -12.13 17.07
C ARG A 128 -6.64 -13.64 16.82
N THR A 129 -5.58 -14.16 16.22
CA THR A 129 -5.51 -15.57 15.81
C THR A 129 -5.20 -16.52 16.94
N THR A 130 -4.69 -16.02 18.08
CA THR A 130 -4.36 -16.85 19.25
C THR A 130 -5.49 -16.94 20.25
N LYS A 131 -6.58 -16.24 20.02
CA LYS A 131 -7.75 -16.27 20.94
C LYS A 131 -8.67 -17.44 20.62
#